data_d8975a8dbfeac4fe496bc583b09926c2
#
_entry.id   d8975a8dbfeac4fe496bc583b09926c2
#
_cell.length_a   1.000
_cell.length_b   1.000
_cell.length_c   1.000
_cell.angle_alpha   90.00
_cell.angle_beta   90.00
_cell.angle_gamma   90.00
#
_symmetry.space_group_name_H-M   'P 1'
#
loop_
_entity.id
_entity.type
_entity.pdbx_description
1 polymer ?
#
loop_
_entity_poly.entity_id
_entity_poly.type
_entity_poly.pdbx_seq_one_letter_code
_entity_poly.pdbx_strand_id
1 'polypeptide(L)'
;RPDGDAMYPSQYFPWSKFASGKQGKNPGYDPLAYAVQAAHQRGLQLHAWINPYRITGYLNRYSALCASNPAIAWAKDGDSSNDRWVLCQNGEYYYNPAIPQVRQLIIDGVKEIVTNYGVDGIHFDDYFYPNLDDSKAETWFDYPEYQASGTSLSVAAWRRNNVNELVRGVYSAVKSIRPQALFGISPEGYLQNLRKD
;
A
#
# COMPACT_ATOMS: atom_id res chain seq x y z
N ARG A 1 2.50 3.63 -5.14
CA ARG A 1 3.40 4.65 -4.59
C ARG A 1 2.91 5.15 -3.23
N PRO A 2 3.78 5.78 -2.42
CA PRO A 2 3.40 6.29 -1.08
C PRO A 2 2.42 7.47 -1.10
N ASP A 3 1.96 7.91 -2.25
CA ASP A 3 0.95 8.96 -2.42
C ASP A 3 -0.45 8.39 -2.72
N GLY A 4 -0.64 7.08 -2.54
CA GLY A 4 -1.87 6.41 -2.93
C GLY A 4 -2.18 6.59 -4.42
N ASP A 5 -1.16 6.55 -5.27
CA ASP A 5 -1.24 6.80 -6.70
C ASP A 5 -0.41 5.80 -7.53
N ALA A 6 -0.60 5.79 -8.84
CA ALA A 6 0.00 4.84 -9.75
C ALA A 6 0.86 5.51 -10.85
N MET A 7 1.89 4.78 -11.32
CA MET A 7 2.72 5.15 -12.48
C MET A 7 2.28 4.42 -13.75
N TYR A 8 1.00 4.03 -13.79
CA TYR A 8 0.36 3.33 -14.92
C TYR A 8 -1.14 3.65 -14.90
N PRO A 9 -1.90 3.42 -15.99
CA PRO A 9 -3.35 3.58 -15.99
C PRO A 9 -4.00 2.53 -15.09
N SER A 10 -4.40 2.95 -13.89
CA SER A 10 -5.02 2.10 -12.89
C SER A 10 -6.52 2.40 -12.76
N GLN A 11 -7.32 1.35 -12.51
CA GLN A 11 -8.73 1.46 -12.17
C GLN A 11 -8.96 1.83 -10.69
N TYR A 12 -7.94 1.60 -9.85
CA TYR A 12 -8.01 1.78 -8.40
C TYR A 12 -7.35 3.06 -7.91
N PHE A 13 -6.30 3.52 -8.60
CA PHE A 13 -5.46 4.62 -8.14
C PHE A 13 -5.32 5.70 -9.21
N PRO A 14 -5.33 6.99 -8.82
CA PRO A 14 -5.09 8.07 -9.78
C PRO A 14 -3.66 8.05 -10.32
N TRP A 15 -3.46 8.66 -11.48
CA TRP A 15 -2.12 8.94 -11.98
C TRP A 15 -1.28 9.72 -10.97
N SER A 16 -0.04 9.28 -10.80
CA SER A 16 0.91 9.98 -9.93
C SER A 16 1.28 11.36 -10.48
N LYS A 17 1.43 12.33 -9.58
CA LYS A 17 1.97 13.64 -9.93
C LYS A 17 3.39 13.56 -10.50
N PHE A 18 4.16 12.54 -10.18
CA PHE A 18 5.51 12.33 -10.70
C PHE A 18 5.53 11.90 -12.17
N ALA A 19 4.41 11.39 -12.68
CA ALA A 19 4.27 11.08 -14.10
C ALA A 19 3.88 12.31 -14.95
N SER A 20 3.13 13.26 -14.36
CA SER A 20 2.47 14.33 -15.14
C SER A 20 2.55 15.73 -14.52
N GLY A 21 3.20 15.88 -13.37
CA GLY A 21 3.27 17.12 -12.59
C GLY A 21 2.05 17.38 -11.70
N LYS A 22 0.93 16.65 -11.89
CA LYS A 22 -0.30 16.79 -11.09
C LYS A 22 -0.96 15.43 -10.91
N GLN A 23 -1.31 15.06 -9.66
CA GLN A 23 -2.02 13.81 -9.37
C GLN A 23 -3.36 13.75 -10.12
N GLY A 24 -3.68 12.61 -10.70
CA GLY A 24 -4.89 12.37 -11.49
C GLY A 24 -4.78 12.79 -12.96
N LYS A 25 -3.73 13.51 -13.37
CA LYS A 25 -3.53 13.90 -14.75
C LYS A 25 -2.80 12.81 -15.52
N ASN A 26 -3.39 12.34 -16.63
CA ASN A 26 -2.74 11.39 -17.54
C ASN A 26 -1.49 12.01 -18.17
N PRO A 27 -0.30 11.35 -18.11
CA PRO A 27 0.92 11.84 -18.72
C PRO A 27 0.97 11.69 -20.25
N GLY A 28 0.01 11.01 -20.87
CA GLY A 28 -0.02 10.74 -22.31
C GLY A 28 0.79 9.50 -22.74
N TYR A 29 1.38 8.78 -21.81
CA TYR A 29 2.09 7.52 -22.05
C TYR A 29 1.97 6.62 -20.81
N ASP A 30 2.41 5.36 -20.91
CA ASP A 30 2.42 4.42 -19.81
C ASP A 30 3.87 4.17 -19.33
N PRO A 31 4.29 4.81 -18.20
CA PRO A 31 5.65 4.65 -17.67
C PRO A 31 5.99 3.21 -17.29
N LEU A 32 5.03 2.44 -16.76
CA LEU A 32 5.28 1.07 -16.34
C LEU A 32 5.46 0.15 -17.56
N ALA A 33 4.60 0.27 -18.57
CA ALA A 33 4.76 -0.48 -19.81
C ALA A 33 6.11 -0.19 -20.48
N TYR A 34 6.49 1.09 -20.55
CA TYR A 34 7.80 1.49 -21.08
C TYR A 34 8.96 0.87 -20.28
N ALA A 35 8.91 0.94 -18.95
CA ALA A 35 9.96 0.41 -18.09
C ALA A 35 10.12 -1.11 -18.24
N VAL A 36 9.01 -1.87 -18.27
CA VAL A 36 9.02 -3.32 -18.49
C VAL A 36 9.67 -3.65 -19.85
N GLN A 37 9.21 -2.99 -20.92
CA GLN A 37 9.77 -3.21 -22.25
C GLN A 37 11.26 -2.89 -22.31
N ALA A 38 11.68 -1.74 -21.77
CA ALA A 38 13.07 -1.32 -21.78
C ALA A 38 14.00 -2.22 -20.96
N ALA A 39 13.51 -2.77 -19.84
CA ALA A 39 14.26 -3.76 -19.05
C ALA A 39 14.44 -5.07 -19.82
N HIS A 40 13.36 -5.62 -20.35
CA HIS A 40 13.38 -6.90 -21.07
C HIS A 40 14.24 -6.84 -22.35
N GLN A 41 14.22 -5.72 -23.09
CA GLN A 41 15.10 -5.52 -24.25
C GLN A 41 16.60 -5.57 -23.89
N ARG A 42 16.93 -5.39 -22.61
CA ARG A 42 18.30 -5.44 -22.09
C ARG A 42 18.60 -6.70 -21.27
N GLY A 43 17.71 -7.69 -21.29
CA GLY A 43 17.84 -8.91 -20.51
C GLY A 43 17.75 -8.71 -18.98
N LEU A 44 17.12 -7.60 -18.55
CA LEU A 44 16.92 -7.28 -17.14
C LEU A 44 15.54 -7.68 -16.69
N GLN A 45 15.40 -8.09 -15.43
CA GLN A 45 14.12 -8.25 -14.75
C GLN A 45 13.61 -6.91 -14.23
N LEU A 46 12.31 -6.72 -14.22
CA LEU A 46 11.65 -5.57 -13.60
C LEU A 46 10.70 -6.02 -12.51
N HIS A 47 10.95 -5.56 -11.28
CA HIS A 47 10.05 -5.74 -10.16
C HIS A 47 9.31 -4.42 -9.87
N ALA A 48 7.98 -4.47 -9.80
CA ALA A 48 7.19 -3.30 -9.42
C ALA A 48 7.24 -3.11 -7.90
N TRP A 49 7.89 -2.03 -7.47
CA TRP A 49 7.97 -1.66 -6.06
C TRP A 49 6.71 -0.89 -5.63
N ILE A 50 6.10 -1.35 -4.54
CA ILE A 50 4.88 -0.80 -3.96
C ILE A 50 5.11 -0.49 -2.49
N ASN A 51 4.76 0.74 -2.07
CA ASN A 51 4.51 1.06 -0.67
C ASN A 51 3.01 0.85 -0.43
N PRO A 52 2.59 -0.13 0.38
CA PRO A 52 1.19 -0.53 0.42
C PRO A 52 0.27 0.43 1.18
N TYR A 53 0.73 1.03 2.29
CA TYR A 53 -0.17 1.71 3.21
C TYR A 53 0.02 3.22 3.32
N ARG A 54 1.20 3.76 3.03
CA ARG A 54 1.44 5.19 3.19
C ARG A 54 0.75 6.01 2.09
N ILE A 55 -0.03 7.02 2.49
CA ILE A 55 -0.76 7.91 1.59
C ILE A 55 -0.05 9.26 1.46
N THR A 56 0.56 9.77 2.54
CA THR A 56 1.33 11.01 2.49
C THR A 56 2.68 10.84 3.18
N GLY A 57 3.66 11.61 2.76
CA GLY A 57 4.99 11.68 3.36
C GLY A 57 5.49 13.12 3.35
N TYR A 58 6.78 13.32 3.61
CA TYR A 58 7.41 14.64 3.76
C TYR A 58 7.12 15.62 2.62
N LEU A 59 6.89 15.13 1.40
CA LEU A 59 6.74 15.96 0.19
C LEU A 59 5.29 16.19 -0.21
N ASN A 60 4.34 15.54 0.45
CA ASN A 60 2.94 15.56 0.04
C ASN A 60 2.01 15.86 1.19
N ARG A 61 1.13 16.83 0.96
CA ARG A 61 0.05 17.14 1.89
C ARG A 61 -1.22 16.40 1.48
N TYR A 62 -1.98 15.92 2.45
CA TYR A 62 -3.28 15.30 2.22
C TYR A 62 -4.21 16.18 1.37
N SER A 63 -4.18 17.50 1.60
CA SER A 63 -4.97 18.47 0.83
C SER A 63 -4.56 18.60 -0.65
N ALA A 64 -3.41 18.05 -1.04
CA ALA A 64 -2.94 18.06 -2.43
C ALA A 64 -3.34 16.80 -3.22
N LEU A 65 -3.97 15.82 -2.55
CA LEU A 65 -4.47 14.62 -3.21
C LEU A 65 -5.71 14.97 -4.08
N CYS A 66 -5.83 14.34 -5.23
CA CYS A 66 -6.95 14.56 -6.12
C CYS A 66 -8.22 13.82 -5.63
N ALA A 67 -9.39 14.26 -6.13
CA ALA A 67 -10.67 13.70 -5.72
C ALA A 67 -10.84 12.20 -6.02
N SER A 68 -10.16 11.69 -7.03
CA SER A 68 -10.19 10.26 -7.37
C SER A 68 -9.19 9.41 -6.57
N ASN A 69 -8.41 10.01 -5.65
CA ASN A 69 -7.61 9.24 -4.72
C ASN A 69 -8.55 8.51 -3.74
N PRO A 70 -8.42 7.19 -3.51
CA PRO A 70 -9.32 6.45 -2.62
C PRO A 70 -9.45 7.08 -1.24
N ALA A 71 -8.36 7.60 -0.67
CA ALA A 71 -8.38 8.26 0.62
C ALA A 71 -9.26 9.52 0.65
N ILE A 72 -9.34 10.25 -0.45
CA ILE A 72 -10.20 11.43 -0.58
C ILE A 72 -11.63 11.02 -0.92
N ALA A 73 -11.80 10.00 -1.76
CA ALA A 73 -13.11 9.49 -2.13
C ALA A 73 -13.87 9.00 -0.89
N TRP A 74 -13.25 8.17 -0.06
CA TRP A 74 -13.86 7.69 1.19
C TRP A 74 -14.17 8.81 2.19
N ALA A 75 -13.27 9.78 2.35
CA ALA A 75 -13.51 10.91 3.25
C ALA A 75 -14.67 11.84 2.82
N LYS A 76 -15.19 11.70 1.60
CA LYS A 76 -16.19 12.60 0.99
C LYS A 76 -17.46 11.90 0.50
N ASP A 77 -17.56 10.59 0.63
CA ASP A 77 -18.73 9.83 0.14
C ASP A 77 -19.94 9.89 1.07
N GLY A 78 -19.78 10.42 2.28
CA GLY A 78 -20.84 10.52 3.30
C GLY A 78 -21.13 9.20 4.02
N ASP A 79 -20.31 8.17 3.80
CA ASP A 79 -20.41 6.88 4.50
C ASP A 79 -19.49 6.86 5.72
N SER A 80 -20.04 7.06 6.91
CA SER A 80 -19.28 7.04 8.16
C SER A 80 -18.67 5.68 8.50
N SER A 81 -19.08 4.61 7.83
CA SER A 81 -18.53 3.26 8.07
C SER A 81 -17.09 3.12 7.56
N ASN A 82 -16.66 3.99 6.66
CA ASN A 82 -15.31 3.96 6.08
C ASN A 82 -14.42 5.14 6.52
N ASP A 83 -14.89 6.02 7.41
CA ASP A 83 -14.11 7.17 7.91
C ASP A 83 -12.77 6.76 8.52
N ARG A 84 -12.68 5.54 9.07
CA ARG A 84 -11.46 5.03 9.69
C ARG A 84 -10.61 4.13 8.78
N TRP A 85 -10.91 4.09 7.49
CA TRP A 85 -10.07 3.39 6.51
C TRP A 85 -8.79 4.16 6.19
N VAL A 86 -8.79 5.46 6.49
CA VAL A 86 -7.62 6.35 6.43
C VAL A 86 -7.40 6.99 7.79
N LEU A 87 -6.19 6.85 8.30
CA LEU A 87 -5.82 7.34 9.62
C LEU A 87 -4.63 8.30 9.53
N CYS A 88 -4.55 9.24 10.48
CA CYS A 88 -3.46 10.18 10.58
C CYS A 88 -2.58 9.84 11.79
N GLN A 89 -1.27 9.77 11.57
CA GLN A 89 -0.27 9.62 12.62
C GLN A 89 0.86 10.63 12.40
N ASN A 90 1.11 11.48 13.38
CA ASN A 90 2.16 12.50 13.31
C ASN A 90 2.09 13.42 12.08
N GLY A 91 0.86 13.72 11.59
CA GLY A 91 0.64 14.55 10.41
C GLY A 91 0.77 13.81 9.06
N GLU A 92 1.11 12.55 9.06
CA GLU A 92 1.12 11.68 7.89
C GLU A 92 -0.13 10.80 7.85
N TYR A 93 -0.62 10.50 6.65
CA TYR A 93 -1.82 9.70 6.43
C TYR A 93 -1.47 8.32 5.90
N TYR A 94 -2.21 7.34 6.40
CA TYR A 94 -2.03 5.92 6.10
C TYR A 94 -3.37 5.26 5.84
N TYR A 95 -3.39 4.31 4.95
CA TYR A 95 -4.45 3.31 4.88
C TYR A 95 -4.39 2.44 6.14
N ASN A 96 -5.55 2.17 6.76
CA ASN A 96 -5.64 1.39 7.99
C ASN A 96 -5.42 -0.10 7.71
N PRO A 97 -4.31 -0.72 8.18
CA PRO A 97 -4.03 -2.13 7.91
C PRO A 97 -5.02 -3.11 8.55
N ALA A 98 -5.74 -2.66 9.56
CA ALA A 98 -6.76 -3.45 10.26
C ALA A 98 -7.99 -3.74 9.39
N ILE A 99 -8.24 -2.91 8.38
CA ILE A 99 -9.46 -2.96 7.57
C ILE A 99 -9.30 -3.95 6.41
N PRO A 100 -10.15 -5.01 6.33
CA PRO A 100 -10.09 -5.99 5.24
C PRO A 100 -10.27 -5.37 3.84
N GLN A 101 -11.15 -4.37 3.71
CA GLN A 101 -11.43 -3.68 2.44
C GLN A 101 -10.21 -2.89 1.96
N VAL A 102 -9.44 -2.29 2.88
CA VAL A 102 -8.17 -1.63 2.58
C VAL A 102 -7.15 -2.65 2.06
N ARG A 103 -7.01 -3.79 2.73
CA ARG A 103 -6.14 -4.87 2.26
C ARG A 103 -6.56 -5.37 0.88
N GLN A 104 -7.87 -5.49 0.65
CA GLN A 104 -8.40 -5.91 -0.65
C GLN A 104 -8.07 -4.89 -1.76
N LEU A 105 -8.22 -3.58 -1.51
CA LEU A 105 -7.81 -2.53 -2.46
C LEU A 105 -6.35 -2.69 -2.90
N ILE A 106 -5.45 -2.96 -1.94
CA ILE A 106 -4.01 -3.16 -2.24
C ILE A 106 -3.80 -4.43 -3.06
N ILE A 107 -4.47 -5.53 -2.68
CA ILE A 107 -4.41 -6.80 -3.42
C ILE A 107 -4.91 -6.62 -4.86
N ASP A 108 -5.99 -5.88 -5.06
CA ASP A 108 -6.55 -5.65 -6.39
C ASP A 108 -5.65 -4.76 -7.25
N GLY A 109 -4.99 -3.77 -6.66
CA GLY A 109 -3.96 -3.01 -7.35
C GLY A 109 -2.75 -3.86 -7.76
N VAL A 110 -2.34 -4.82 -6.92
CA VAL A 110 -1.28 -5.79 -7.29
C VAL A 110 -1.75 -6.71 -8.41
N LYS A 111 -2.97 -7.26 -8.33
CA LYS A 111 -3.56 -8.08 -9.41
C LYS A 111 -3.58 -7.33 -10.74
N GLU A 112 -3.97 -6.05 -10.72
CA GLU A 112 -4.00 -5.21 -11.90
C GLU A 112 -2.60 -5.13 -12.56
N ILE A 113 -1.55 -4.93 -11.77
CA ILE A 113 -0.17 -4.89 -12.27
C ILE A 113 0.22 -6.23 -12.89
N VAL A 114 0.10 -7.33 -12.15
CA VAL A 114 0.57 -8.64 -12.64
C VAL A 114 -0.27 -9.20 -13.79
N THR A 115 -1.52 -8.74 -13.94
CA THR A 115 -2.39 -9.13 -15.07
C THR A 115 -2.02 -8.36 -16.33
N ASN A 116 -1.83 -7.04 -16.20
CA ASN A 116 -1.73 -6.15 -17.36
C ASN A 116 -0.27 -5.93 -17.82
N TYR A 117 0.70 -6.20 -16.94
CA TYR A 117 2.12 -5.96 -17.23
C TYR A 117 2.96 -7.22 -17.08
N GLY A 118 3.98 -7.32 -17.91
CA GLY A 118 4.94 -8.43 -17.88
C GLY A 118 5.98 -8.29 -16.76
N VAL A 119 5.62 -7.77 -15.58
CA VAL A 119 6.57 -7.62 -14.47
C VAL A 119 7.09 -8.99 -14.01
N ASP A 120 8.37 -9.07 -13.66
CA ASP A 120 9.02 -10.28 -13.17
C ASP A 120 8.80 -10.49 -11.68
N GLY A 121 8.36 -9.43 -10.99
CA GLY A 121 8.01 -9.51 -9.58
C GLY A 121 7.29 -8.28 -9.05
N ILE A 122 6.74 -8.46 -7.85
CA ILE A 122 6.22 -7.41 -6.98
C ILE A 122 7.14 -7.31 -5.78
N HIS A 123 7.44 -6.09 -5.35
CA HIS A 123 8.30 -5.83 -4.22
C HIS A 123 7.65 -4.84 -3.25
N PHE A 124 7.55 -5.20 -1.97
CA PHE A 124 7.12 -4.30 -0.91
C PHE A 124 8.34 -3.81 -0.13
N ASP A 125 8.26 -2.56 0.35
CA ASP A 125 9.13 -2.08 1.43
C ASP A 125 8.63 -2.55 2.81
N ASP A 126 9.22 -2.05 3.88
CA ASP A 126 8.88 -2.37 5.27
C ASP A 126 7.89 -1.39 5.92
N TYR A 127 7.36 -0.43 5.17
CA TYR A 127 6.44 0.59 5.68
C TYR A 127 4.99 0.07 5.76
N PHE A 128 4.74 -0.89 6.64
CA PHE A 128 3.39 -1.42 6.87
C PHE A 128 2.61 -0.60 7.89
N TYR A 129 3.16 -0.40 9.07
CA TYR A 129 2.63 0.50 10.09
C TYR A 129 3.50 1.75 10.21
N PRO A 130 2.95 2.90 10.62
CA PRO A 130 3.77 4.02 11.06
C PRO A 130 4.54 3.64 12.33
N ASN A 131 5.60 4.40 12.66
CA ASN A 131 6.26 4.26 13.95
C ASN A 131 5.26 4.60 15.07
N LEU A 132 4.88 3.60 15.84
CA LEU A 132 3.95 3.69 16.95
C LEU A 132 4.75 3.65 18.27
N ASP A 133 4.35 4.49 19.23
CA ASP A 133 4.93 4.46 20.58
C ASP A 133 4.24 3.36 21.39
N ASP A 134 4.93 2.25 21.60
CA ASP A 134 4.38 1.07 22.29
C ASP A 134 3.95 1.33 23.75
N SER A 135 4.34 2.48 24.32
CA SER A 135 3.91 2.87 25.66
C SER A 135 2.49 3.46 25.75
N LYS A 136 1.80 3.68 24.61
CA LYS A 136 0.52 4.39 24.54
C LYS A 136 -0.54 3.62 23.73
N ALA A 137 -0.71 2.34 24.01
CA ALA A 137 -1.60 1.45 23.25
C ALA A 137 -3.02 1.99 23.06
N GLU A 138 -3.60 2.63 24.07
CA GLU A 138 -5.01 3.06 24.08
C GLU A 138 -5.29 4.30 23.20
N THR A 139 -4.29 5.07 22.82
CA THR A 139 -4.46 6.31 22.02
C THR A 139 -4.17 6.11 20.54
N TRP A 140 -4.01 4.87 20.13
CA TRP A 140 -3.44 4.57 18.83
C TRP A 140 -4.46 4.41 17.73
N PHE A 141 -3.98 4.92 16.69
CA PHE A 141 -4.15 4.70 15.29
C PHE A 141 -5.27 3.68 14.95
N ASP A 142 -5.12 2.38 15.28
CA ASP A 142 -6.07 1.30 14.99
C ASP A 142 -6.61 0.59 16.26
N TYR A 143 -6.44 1.18 17.43
CA TYR A 143 -6.87 0.56 18.68
C TYR A 143 -8.39 0.34 18.78
N PRO A 144 -9.26 1.23 18.28
CA PRO A 144 -10.69 0.95 18.21
C PRO A 144 -11.02 -0.30 17.41
N GLU A 145 -10.32 -0.57 16.32
CA GLU A 145 -10.50 -1.77 15.49
C GLU A 145 -10.00 -3.01 16.23
N TYR A 146 -8.90 -2.90 16.97
CA TYR A 146 -8.43 -3.97 17.84
C TYR A 146 -9.46 -4.34 18.90
N GLN A 147 -10.02 -3.37 19.61
CA GLN A 147 -11.07 -3.61 20.61
C GLN A 147 -12.32 -4.24 19.98
N ALA A 148 -12.75 -3.72 18.83
CA ALA A 148 -13.93 -4.25 18.13
C ALA A 148 -13.72 -5.67 17.58
N SER A 149 -12.46 -6.09 17.35
CA SER A 149 -12.16 -7.43 16.82
C SER A 149 -12.47 -8.56 17.79
N GLY A 150 -12.54 -8.28 19.11
CA GLY A 150 -12.75 -9.29 20.14
C GLY A 150 -11.65 -10.35 20.22
N THR A 151 -10.50 -10.10 19.61
CA THR A 151 -9.38 -11.06 19.55
C THR A 151 -8.75 -11.27 20.93
N SER A 152 -8.22 -12.48 21.18
CA SER A 152 -7.40 -12.79 22.36
C SER A 152 -5.91 -12.48 22.16
N LEU A 153 -5.50 -12.05 20.98
CA LEU A 153 -4.12 -11.68 20.70
C LEU A 153 -3.75 -10.38 21.41
N SER A 154 -2.48 -10.19 21.73
CA SER A 154 -1.97 -8.86 22.09
C SER A 154 -2.07 -7.90 20.90
N VAL A 155 -2.10 -6.58 21.14
CA VAL A 155 -2.14 -5.56 20.08
C VAL A 155 -1.05 -5.76 19.04
N ALA A 156 0.19 -5.99 19.49
CA ALA A 156 1.33 -6.24 18.60
C ALA A 156 1.13 -7.51 17.76
N ALA A 157 0.68 -8.60 18.35
CA ALA A 157 0.42 -9.85 17.63
C ALA A 157 -0.74 -9.69 16.62
N TRP A 158 -1.78 -8.94 16.98
CA TRP A 158 -2.90 -8.65 16.10
C TRP A 158 -2.47 -7.76 14.91
N ARG A 159 -1.65 -6.76 15.14
CA ARG A 159 -1.07 -5.92 14.06
C ARG A 159 -0.22 -6.73 13.10
N ARG A 160 0.68 -7.59 13.63
CA ARG A 160 1.44 -8.52 12.79
C ARG A 160 0.53 -9.43 11.97
N ASN A 161 -0.57 -9.91 12.57
CA ASN A 161 -1.54 -10.72 11.82
C ASN A 161 -2.19 -9.95 10.67
N ASN A 162 -2.56 -8.67 10.85
CA ASN A 162 -3.11 -7.84 9.77
C ASN A 162 -2.13 -7.68 8.61
N VAL A 163 -0.83 -7.50 8.89
CA VAL A 163 0.21 -7.46 7.85
C VAL A 163 0.35 -8.82 7.17
N ASN A 164 0.37 -9.91 7.95
CA ASN A 164 0.46 -11.27 7.42
C ASN A 164 -0.72 -11.62 6.49
N GLU A 165 -1.93 -11.14 6.81
CA GLU A 165 -3.10 -11.32 5.92
C GLU A 165 -2.91 -10.61 4.57
N LEU A 166 -2.39 -9.36 4.57
CA LEU A 166 -2.05 -8.69 3.31
C LEU A 166 -0.99 -9.47 2.53
N VAL A 167 0.11 -9.83 3.20
CA VAL A 167 1.24 -10.54 2.56
C VAL A 167 0.79 -11.86 1.94
N ARG A 168 -0.01 -12.66 2.67
CA ARG A 168 -0.59 -13.91 2.13
C ARG A 168 -1.51 -13.66 0.95
N GLY A 169 -2.38 -12.65 1.05
CA GLY A 169 -3.31 -12.29 -0.03
C GLY A 169 -2.58 -11.87 -1.30
N VAL A 170 -1.55 -11.03 -1.17
CA VAL A 170 -0.71 -10.60 -2.29
C VAL A 170 0.06 -11.77 -2.88
N TYR A 171 0.71 -12.60 -2.05
CA TYR A 171 1.42 -13.79 -2.53
C TYR A 171 0.50 -14.70 -3.33
N SER A 172 -0.67 -15.03 -2.77
CA SER A 172 -1.64 -15.88 -3.43
C SER A 172 -2.13 -15.28 -4.75
N ALA A 173 -2.41 -13.98 -4.79
CA ALA A 173 -2.83 -13.27 -5.99
C ALA A 173 -1.75 -13.30 -7.08
N VAL A 174 -0.49 -12.97 -6.74
CA VAL A 174 0.63 -13.01 -7.67
C VAL A 174 0.82 -14.41 -8.23
N LYS A 175 0.85 -15.44 -7.37
CA LYS A 175 1.09 -16.81 -7.78
C LYS A 175 -0.06 -17.42 -8.59
N SER A 176 -1.31 -17.01 -8.35
CA SER A 176 -2.46 -17.49 -9.15
C SER A 176 -2.49 -16.91 -10.56
N ILE A 177 -2.02 -15.67 -10.76
CA ILE A 177 -2.04 -14.98 -12.05
C ILE A 177 -0.76 -15.27 -12.85
N ARG A 178 0.40 -15.18 -12.18
CA ARG A 178 1.72 -15.36 -12.79
C ARG A 178 2.62 -16.20 -11.86
N PRO A 179 2.56 -17.53 -11.94
CA PRO A 179 3.27 -18.43 -11.01
C PRO A 179 4.78 -18.19 -10.92
N GLN A 180 5.43 -17.78 -12.02
CA GLN A 180 6.86 -17.49 -12.07
C GLN A 180 7.25 -16.13 -11.51
N ALA A 181 6.29 -15.18 -11.37
CA ALA A 181 6.60 -13.87 -10.81
C ALA A 181 7.02 -13.99 -9.34
N LEU A 182 8.03 -13.21 -8.95
CA LEU A 182 8.51 -13.17 -7.58
C LEU A 182 7.66 -12.20 -6.74
N PHE A 183 7.50 -12.51 -5.46
CA PHE A 183 7.04 -11.54 -4.48
C PHE A 183 8.07 -11.43 -3.37
N GLY A 184 8.60 -10.24 -3.18
CA GLY A 184 9.64 -9.93 -2.21
C GLY A 184 9.24 -8.81 -1.28
N ILE A 185 9.85 -8.80 -0.10
CA ILE A 185 9.73 -7.72 0.90
C ILE A 185 11.15 -7.36 1.32
N SER A 186 11.47 -6.05 1.40
CA SER A 186 12.70 -5.57 2.02
C SER A 186 12.42 -5.29 3.50
N PRO A 187 12.77 -6.19 4.42
CA PRO A 187 12.63 -5.94 5.85
C PRO A 187 13.66 -4.91 6.31
N GLU A 188 13.47 -4.39 7.52
CA GLU A 188 14.45 -3.52 8.15
C GLU A 188 15.85 -4.17 8.16
N GLY A 189 16.89 -3.39 7.80
CA GLY A 189 18.26 -3.91 7.62
C GLY A 189 18.97 -4.29 8.92
N TYR A 190 18.45 -3.89 10.08
CA TYR A 190 19.05 -4.19 11.39
C TYR A 190 18.36 -5.38 12.04
N LEU A 191 18.97 -6.57 11.93
CA LEU A 191 18.47 -7.81 12.53
C LEU A 191 18.17 -7.69 14.05
N GLN A 192 18.89 -6.82 14.76
CA GLN A 192 18.66 -6.57 16.19
C GLN A 192 17.31 -5.89 16.46
N ASN A 193 16.83 -5.06 15.56
CA ASN A 193 15.50 -4.45 15.68
C ASN A 193 14.40 -5.46 15.41
N LEU A 194 14.60 -6.34 14.42
CA LEU A 194 13.64 -7.42 14.09
C LEU A 194 13.49 -8.48 15.20
N ARG A 195 14.41 -8.53 16.16
CA ARG A 195 14.36 -9.49 17.29
C ARG A 195 13.76 -8.91 18.56
N LYS A 196 13.44 -7.62 18.59
CA LYS A 196 12.86 -6.94 19.77
C LYS A 196 11.34 -7.05 19.83
N ASP A 197 10.71 -7.44 18.72
CA ASP A 197 9.28 -7.63 18.55
C ASP A 197 8.90 -9.12 18.61
#